data_b6d7d174b7739dab5db53d701241e233
#
_entry.id   b6d7d174b7739dab5db53d701241e233
#
_cell.length_a   1.000
_cell.length_b   1.000
_cell.length_c   1.000
_cell.angle_alpha   90.00
_cell.angle_beta   90.00
_cell.angle_gamma   90.00
#
_symmetry.space_group_name_H-M   'P 1'
#
loop_
_entity.id
_entity.type
_entity.pdbx_description
1 polymer ?
#
loop_
_entity_poly.entity_id
_entity_poly.type
_entity_poly.pdbx_seq_one_letter_code
_entity_poly.pdbx_strand_id
1 'polypeptide(L)'
;SSQPEPQPLPPEPVPQEKPQVIEIPQATGAIPRPEPLSESGNRDYWIGKQKNEVWRDIKHYTEEGTASWLAPDLDGQKTANGDVLDSKLFSAAHRNLPLPSYVRVTNLSNGLETIVRVNDRGPFGSDRLIDLSYAAAEQLDMVASGEARVRLELINDTPDQMMIMEPMKPIPMTPTTAAAAAPKTISQDGFLGEPTALTMATP
;
A
#
# COMPACT_ATOMS: atom_id res chain seq x y z
N SER A 1 -50.43 53.35 -19.49
CA SER A 1 -49.34 52.59 -20.07
C SER A 1 -48.73 51.73 -19.00
N SER A 2 -48.79 50.48 -19.19
CA SER A 2 -48.29 49.57 -18.24
C SER A 2 -46.91 49.21 -18.63
N GLN A 3 -46.05 49.19 -17.68
CA GLN A 3 -44.73 48.76 -17.89
C GLN A 3 -44.76 47.27 -17.95
N PRO A 4 -43.98 46.71 -18.78
CA PRO A 4 -43.91 45.25 -18.84
C PRO A 4 -43.33 44.77 -17.54
N GLU A 5 -43.91 43.75 -17.03
CA GLU A 5 -43.38 43.15 -15.85
C GLU A 5 -42.00 42.65 -16.14
N PRO A 6 -41.11 42.80 -15.21
CA PRO A 6 -39.78 42.31 -15.42
C PRO A 6 -39.85 40.79 -15.53
N GLN A 7 -39.28 40.29 -16.57
CA GLN A 7 -39.26 38.87 -16.73
C GLN A 7 -38.27 38.28 -15.74
N PRO A 8 -38.60 37.19 -15.18
CA PRO A 8 -37.68 36.57 -14.26
C PRO A 8 -36.40 36.22 -15.03
N LEU A 9 -35.33 36.46 -14.41
CA LEU A 9 -34.07 36.13 -15.00
C LEU A 9 -34.02 34.63 -15.22
N PRO A 10 -33.42 34.21 -16.27
CA PRO A 10 -33.27 32.77 -16.48
C PRO A 10 -32.44 32.23 -15.33
N PRO A 11 -32.73 31.06 -14.90
CA PRO A 11 -31.98 30.48 -13.82
C PRO A 11 -30.52 30.41 -14.22
N GLU A 12 -29.68 30.74 -13.31
CA GLU A 12 -28.29 30.63 -13.57
C GLU A 12 -27.99 29.17 -13.85
N PRO A 13 -27.15 28.90 -14.78
CA PRO A 13 -26.82 27.53 -15.07
C PRO A 13 -26.22 26.93 -13.82
N VAL A 14 -26.79 25.88 -13.42
CA VAL A 14 -26.25 25.15 -12.30
C VAL A 14 -24.91 24.68 -12.74
N PRO A 15 -23.90 24.89 -11.95
CA PRO A 15 -22.59 24.41 -12.34
C PRO A 15 -22.71 22.92 -12.50
N GLN A 16 -22.39 22.46 -13.63
CA GLN A 16 -22.44 21.06 -13.83
C GLN A 16 -21.25 20.53 -13.14
N GLU A 17 -21.49 19.69 -12.22
CA GLU A 17 -20.42 19.09 -11.59
C GLU A 17 -19.79 18.21 -12.58
N LYS A 18 -18.56 18.36 -12.78
CA LYS A 18 -17.89 17.51 -13.65
C LYS A 18 -17.81 16.21 -13.01
N PRO A 19 -17.89 15.23 -13.73
CA PRO A 19 -17.85 13.92 -13.23
C PRO A 19 -16.54 13.77 -12.60
N GLN A 20 -16.54 13.61 -11.47
CA GLN A 20 -15.37 13.57 -10.84
C GLN A 20 -14.71 12.37 -10.85
N VAL A 21 -15.14 11.55 -11.15
CA VAL A 21 -14.50 10.42 -11.18
C VAL A 21 -13.17 10.56 -11.19
N ILE A 22 -12.87 11.41 -11.60
CA ILE A 22 -11.71 11.66 -11.69
C ILE A 22 -10.83 10.90 -11.11
N GLU A 23 -10.97 9.95 -11.37
CA GLU A 23 -9.89 9.47 -11.21
C GLU A 23 -9.01 9.51 -10.21
N ILE A 24 -8.94 10.28 -9.66
CA ILE A 24 -8.11 10.39 -8.64
C ILE A 24 -7.76 9.10 -8.10
N PRO A 25 -8.67 8.33 -7.73
CA PRO A 25 -8.36 7.13 -7.07
C PRO A 25 -7.29 6.38 -7.78
N GLN A 26 -7.28 6.48 -8.99
CA GLN A 26 -6.34 5.73 -9.65
C GLN A 26 -4.99 6.21 -9.51
N ALA A 27 -4.82 7.41 -9.28
CA ALA A 27 -3.50 7.94 -9.21
C ALA A 27 -2.92 7.83 -7.83
N THR A 28 -3.64 7.36 -6.88
CA THR A 28 -3.17 7.43 -5.51
C THR A 28 -2.95 6.10 -4.86
N GLY A 29 -2.55 5.12 -5.57
CA GLY A 29 -2.24 3.84 -4.95
C GLY A 29 -1.88 2.80 -5.98
N ALA A 30 -1.53 1.63 -5.53
CA ALA A 30 -1.25 0.51 -6.39
C ALA A 30 -2.56 -0.01 -6.97
N ILE A 31 -2.50 -0.60 -8.15
CA ILE A 31 -3.69 -1.14 -8.77
C ILE A 31 -3.65 -2.65 -8.59
N PRO A 32 -4.55 -3.21 -7.83
CA PRO A 32 -4.52 -4.64 -7.57
C PRO A 32 -4.73 -5.47 -8.82
N ARG A 33 -4.04 -6.55 -8.88
CA ARG A 33 -4.23 -7.49 -9.98
C ARG A 33 -3.82 -8.87 -9.50
N PRO A 34 -4.32 -9.90 -10.10
CA PRO A 34 -3.92 -11.23 -9.73
C PRO A 34 -2.45 -11.45 -10.04
N GLU A 35 -1.71 -11.95 -9.12
CA GLU A 35 -0.31 -12.27 -9.32
C GLU A 35 0.00 -13.57 -8.60
N PRO A 36 0.80 -14.43 -9.18
CA PRO A 36 1.21 -15.63 -8.46
C PRO A 36 2.15 -15.24 -7.32
N LEU A 37 2.21 -16.04 -6.33
CA LEU A 37 3.12 -15.77 -5.23
C LEU A 37 4.56 -15.81 -5.76
N SER A 38 5.37 -14.92 -5.23
CA SER A 38 6.77 -14.86 -5.62
C SER A 38 7.48 -16.10 -5.12
N GLU A 39 8.52 -16.51 -5.85
CA GLU A 39 9.28 -17.67 -5.42
C GLU A 39 10.07 -17.35 -4.18
N SER A 40 10.54 -16.16 -4.02
CA SER A 40 11.28 -15.83 -2.81
C SER A 40 10.40 -15.03 -1.86
N GLY A 41 10.72 -15.13 -0.60
CA GLY A 41 10.03 -14.35 0.42
C GLY A 41 8.79 -14.99 1.00
N ASN A 42 8.41 -16.18 0.54
CA ASN A 42 7.17 -16.81 0.99
C ASN A 42 7.37 -18.07 1.84
N ARG A 43 8.56 -18.25 2.40
CA ARG A 43 8.75 -19.34 3.33
C ARG A 43 8.81 -18.76 4.73
N ASP A 44 8.39 -19.54 5.68
CA ASP A 44 8.55 -19.15 7.08
C ASP A 44 10.03 -18.84 7.33
N TYR A 45 10.30 -17.89 8.17
CA TYR A 45 11.67 -17.44 8.34
C TYR A 45 11.94 -17.05 9.79
N TRP A 46 13.21 -16.95 10.13
CA TRP A 46 13.60 -16.60 11.50
C TRP A 46 14.33 -15.27 11.48
N ILE A 47 14.02 -14.44 12.45
CA ILE A 47 14.78 -13.24 12.72
C ILE A 47 15.31 -13.45 14.13
N GLY A 48 16.57 -13.71 14.24
CA GLY A 48 17.12 -14.11 15.52
C GLY A 48 16.47 -15.39 15.98
N LYS A 49 15.84 -15.36 17.12
CA LYS A 49 15.18 -16.55 17.65
C LYS A 49 13.68 -16.51 17.42
N GLN A 50 13.20 -15.54 16.69
CA GLN A 50 11.76 -15.42 16.48
C GLN A 50 11.38 -15.98 15.13
N LYS A 51 10.50 -16.97 15.14
CA LYS A 51 9.99 -17.52 13.89
C LYS A 51 8.83 -16.68 13.40
N ASN A 52 8.82 -16.38 12.12
CA ASN A 52 7.74 -15.64 11.50
C ASN A 52 7.10 -16.52 10.43
N GLU A 53 5.80 -16.68 10.51
CA GLU A 53 5.08 -17.52 9.58
C GLU A 53 4.53 -16.72 8.43
N VAL A 54 4.50 -17.31 7.25
CA VAL A 54 3.92 -16.68 6.09
C VAL A 54 2.58 -17.33 5.82
N TRP A 55 1.53 -16.51 5.76
CA TRP A 55 0.16 -16.99 5.62
C TRP A 55 -0.18 -17.16 4.14
N ARG A 56 0.32 -18.19 3.51
CA ARG A 56 0.20 -18.31 2.06
C ARG A 56 -1.21 -18.50 1.54
N ASP A 57 -2.10 -19.02 2.36
CA ASP A 57 -3.45 -19.28 1.91
C ASP A 57 -4.50 -18.33 2.44
N ILE A 58 -4.09 -17.23 3.01
CA ILE A 58 -5.05 -16.37 3.65
C ILE A 58 -5.98 -15.72 2.64
N LYS A 59 -7.24 -15.67 2.96
CA LYS A 59 -8.23 -15.07 2.09
C LYS A 59 -8.82 -13.81 2.67
N HIS A 60 -8.87 -13.70 3.96
CA HIS A 60 -9.45 -12.55 4.62
C HIS A 60 -8.50 -12.08 5.70
N TYR A 61 -8.28 -10.82 5.75
CA TYR A 61 -7.38 -10.28 6.77
C TYR A 61 -7.69 -8.80 6.97
N THR A 62 -7.89 -8.44 8.20
CA THR A 62 -8.06 -7.06 8.61
C THR A 62 -7.37 -6.89 9.94
N GLU A 63 -6.57 -5.88 10.06
CA GLU A 63 -5.88 -5.66 11.32
C GLU A 63 -5.58 -4.17 11.49
N GLU A 64 -5.63 -3.70 12.71
CA GLU A 64 -5.27 -2.31 13.02
C GLU A 64 -3.97 -2.30 13.78
N GLY A 65 -3.15 -1.33 13.53
CA GLY A 65 -1.87 -1.21 14.19
C GLY A 65 -1.16 0.05 13.74
N THR A 66 0.10 0.14 14.07
CA THR A 66 0.89 1.31 13.74
C THR A 66 1.68 1.10 12.46
N ALA A 67 1.64 2.09 11.59
CA ALA A 67 2.44 2.09 10.38
C ALA A 67 3.53 3.14 10.48
N SER A 68 4.67 2.89 9.87
CA SER A 68 5.67 3.91 9.65
C SER A 68 6.05 3.84 8.17
N TRP A 69 7.08 4.55 7.75
CA TRP A 69 7.44 4.57 6.36
C TRP A 69 8.94 4.44 6.16
N LEU A 70 9.30 4.06 4.94
CA LEU A 70 10.67 3.79 4.61
C LEU A 70 11.29 5.01 3.97
N ALA A 71 12.50 5.32 4.35
CA ALA A 71 13.15 6.51 3.83
C ALA A 71 13.54 6.34 2.36
N PRO A 72 13.38 7.38 1.56
CA PRO A 72 13.71 7.27 0.14
C PRO A 72 15.16 6.94 -0.16
N ASP A 73 16.07 7.17 0.78
CA ASP A 73 17.45 6.84 0.52
C ASP A 73 17.69 5.33 0.52
N LEU A 74 16.67 4.54 0.82
CA LEU A 74 16.80 3.11 0.74
C LEU A 74 16.48 2.59 -0.67
N ASP A 75 16.10 3.45 -1.58
CA ASP A 75 15.78 3.03 -2.93
C ASP A 75 16.94 2.23 -3.54
N GLY A 76 16.60 1.24 -4.28
CA GLY A 76 17.59 0.39 -4.93
C GLY A 76 17.88 -0.90 -4.19
N GLN A 77 17.47 -1.02 -2.95
CA GLN A 77 17.69 -2.25 -2.22
C GLN A 77 16.69 -3.30 -2.62
N LYS A 78 17.06 -4.56 -2.50
CA LYS A 78 16.16 -5.63 -2.85
C LYS A 78 15.20 -5.94 -1.75
N THR A 79 13.97 -6.22 -2.10
CA THR A 79 12.96 -6.64 -1.13
C THR A 79 13.00 -8.14 -0.97
N ALA A 80 12.24 -8.64 -0.03
CA ALA A 80 12.20 -10.08 0.25
C ALA A 80 11.74 -10.90 -0.95
N ASN A 81 10.91 -10.37 -1.81
CA ASN A 81 10.45 -11.12 -2.96
C ASN A 81 11.28 -10.84 -4.22
N GLY A 82 12.35 -10.09 -4.10
CA GLY A 82 13.24 -9.85 -5.22
C GLY A 82 12.99 -8.57 -6.00
N ASP A 83 11.97 -7.82 -5.63
CA ASP A 83 11.74 -6.55 -6.28
C ASP A 83 12.82 -5.55 -5.84
N VAL A 84 12.83 -4.39 -6.44
CA VAL A 84 13.75 -3.33 -6.05
C VAL A 84 12.95 -2.21 -5.42
N LEU A 85 13.38 -1.74 -4.28
CA LEU A 85 12.66 -0.70 -3.57
C LEU A 85 12.67 0.60 -4.36
N ASP A 86 11.48 1.17 -4.51
CA ASP A 86 11.34 2.45 -5.18
C ASP A 86 10.34 3.28 -4.37
N SER A 87 10.80 4.32 -3.74
CA SER A 87 9.97 5.12 -2.85
C SER A 87 8.81 5.81 -3.57
N LYS A 88 8.86 5.86 -4.90
CA LYS A 88 7.78 6.49 -5.64
C LYS A 88 6.63 5.56 -5.92
N LEU A 89 6.80 4.29 -5.69
CA LEU A 89 5.74 3.33 -5.92
C LEU A 89 5.02 3.01 -4.61
N PHE A 90 3.81 2.50 -4.71
CA PHE A 90 3.01 2.23 -3.52
C PHE A 90 3.25 0.79 -3.08
N SER A 91 4.16 0.60 -2.18
CA SER A 91 4.53 -0.72 -1.70
C SER A 91 4.68 -0.72 -0.18
N ALA A 92 4.88 -1.89 0.40
CA ALA A 92 4.97 -2.00 1.85
C ALA A 92 5.65 -3.28 2.26
N ALA A 93 6.07 -3.32 3.52
CA ALA A 93 6.63 -4.50 4.16
C ALA A 93 5.71 -4.97 5.26
N HIS A 94 5.45 -6.26 5.30
CA HIS A 94 4.60 -6.87 6.33
C HIS A 94 5.21 -8.21 6.71
N ARG A 95 5.09 -8.60 7.99
CA ARG A 95 5.76 -9.81 8.43
C ARG A 95 5.18 -11.11 7.90
N ASN A 96 3.89 -11.17 7.65
CA ASN A 96 3.22 -12.44 7.45
C ASN A 96 2.40 -12.59 6.17
N LEU A 97 1.99 -11.50 5.54
CA LEU A 97 1.14 -11.62 4.36
C LEU A 97 1.90 -12.24 3.19
N PRO A 98 1.20 -12.94 2.32
CA PRO A 98 1.89 -13.52 1.16
C PRO A 98 2.47 -12.42 0.27
N LEU A 99 3.54 -12.71 -0.42
CA LEU A 99 4.18 -11.74 -1.31
C LEU A 99 4.02 -12.19 -2.76
N PRO A 100 3.52 -11.38 -3.64
CA PRO A 100 2.98 -10.07 -3.34
C PRO A 100 1.51 -10.17 -2.92
N SER A 101 1.05 -9.20 -2.18
CA SER A 101 -0.37 -9.08 -1.94
C SER A 101 -0.72 -7.61 -1.93
N TYR A 102 -1.99 -7.31 -2.13
CA TYR A 102 -2.45 -5.93 -2.17
C TYR A 102 -3.29 -5.66 -0.94
N VAL A 103 -3.06 -4.54 -0.31
CA VAL A 103 -3.68 -4.20 0.96
C VAL A 103 -4.19 -2.78 0.90
N ARG A 104 -5.43 -2.57 1.32
CA ARG A 104 -5.94 -1.23 1.49
C ARG A 104 -5.49 -0.76 2.85
N VAL A 105 -4.89 0.39 2.92
CA VAL A 105 -4.42 0.99 4.16
C VAL A 105 -5.22 2.23 4.41
N THR A 106 -5.86 2.33 5.56
CA THR A 106 -6.63 3.49 5.94
C THR A 106 -5.95 4.14 7.15
N ASN A 107 -5.64 5.42 7.03
CA ASN A 107 -5.10 6.16 8.16
C ASN A 107 -6.27 6.53 9.07
N LEU A 108 -6.31 5.96 10.25
CA LEU A 108 -7.45 6.11 11.13
C LEU A 108 -7.56 7.51 11.73
N SER A 109 -6.52 8.31 11.65
CA SER A 109 -6.58 9.66 12.19
C SER A 109 -7.24 10.63 11.24
N ASN A 110 -7.16 10.40 9.95
CA ASN A 110 -7.70 11.36 8.98
C ASN A 110 -8.61 10.73 7.92
N GLY A 111 -8.72 9.41 7.90
CA GLY A 111 -9.60 8.74 6.95
C GLY A 111 -9.04 8.57 5.55
N LEU A 112 -7.82 9.01 5.29
CA LEU A 112 -7.25 8.84 3.95
C LEU A 112 -6.88 7.39 3.72
N GLU A 113 -6.96 6.96 2.48
CA GLU A 113 -6.68 5.58 2.14
C GLU A 113 -5.77 5.47 0.95
N THR A 114 -5.08 4.38 0.84
CA THR A 114 -4.33 4.05 -0.36
C THR A 114 -4.25 2.52 -0.44
N ILE A 115 -3.82 2.01 -1.58
CA ILE A 115 -3.59 0.59 -1.74
C ILE A 115 -2.12 0.40 -1.97
N VAL A 116 -1.52 -0.57 -1.29
CA VAL A 116 -0.11 -0.87 -1.44
C VAL A 116 0.09 -2.31 -1.85
N ARG A 117 1.18 -2.55 -2.54
CA ARG A 117 1.57 -3.90 -2.90
C ARG A 117 2.62 -4.34 -1.89
N VAL A 118 2.30 -5.34 -1.12
CA VAL A 118 3.21 -5.83 -0.10
C VAL A 118 4.23 -6.73 -0.78
N ASN A 119 5.49 -6.38 -0.71
CA ASN A 119 6.53 -7.11 -1.40
C ASN A 119 7.77 -7.33 -0.54
N ASP A 120 7.68 -7.07 0.75
CA ASP A 120 8.84 -7.19 1.61
C ASP A 120 8.44 -7.63 3.00
N ARG A 121 9.41 -7.96 3.82
CA ARG A 121 9.22 -8.43 5.19
C ARG A 121 9.69 -7.39 6.20
N GLY A 122 8.98 -7.30 7.28
CA GLY A 122 9.20 -6.37 8.36
C GLY A 122 7.87 -5.73 8.71
N PRO A 123 7.84 -4.84 9.68
CA PRO A 123 8.96 -4.36 10.51
C PRO A 123 9.35 -5.34 11.59
N PHE A 124 10.57 -5.24 12.06
CA PHE A 124 11.05 -6.12 13.10
C PHE A 124 11.57 -5.28 14.26
N GLY A 125 11.57 -5.89 15.42
CA GLY A 125 12.12 -5.19 16.57
C GLY A 125 11.19 -4.16 17.18
N SER A 126 9.95 -4.12 16.77
CA SER A 126 8.99 -3.18 17.31
C SER A 126 7.61 -3.76 17.16
N ASP A 127 6.62 -3.05 17.68
CA ASP A 127 5.24 -3.51 17.56
C ASP A 127 4.57 -2.98 16.31
N ARG A 128 5.29 -2.32 15.43
CA ARG A 128 4.66 -1.77 14.27
C ARG A 128 4.13 -2.89 13.37
N LEU A 129 3.05 -2.59 12.69
CA LEU A 129 2.36 -3.55 11.86
C LEU A 129 2.85 -3.57 10.43
N ILE A 130 3.17 -2.43 9.89
CA ILE A 130 3.49 -2.32 8.48
C ILE A 130 4.43 -1.13 8.26
N ASP A 131 5.34 -1.26 7.32
CA ASP A 131 6.18 -0.15 6.92
C ASP A 131 5.82 0.19 5.48
N LEU A 132 5.45 1.42 5.23
CA LEU A 132 4.93 1.85 3.94
C LEU A 132 6.01 2.52 3.11
N SER A 133 5.89 2.49 1.80
CA SER A 133 6.76 3.29 0.96
C SER A 133 6.48 4.77 1.22
N TYR A 134 7.43 5.61 0.82
CA TYR A 134 7.27 7.04 1.04
C TYR A 134 6.03 7.56 0.30
N ALA A 135 5.81 7.12 -0.94
CA ALA A 135 4.65 7.56 -1.70
C ALA A 135 3.34 7.20 -0.98
N ALA A 136 3.26 6.02 -0.39
CA ALA A 136 2.07 5.63 0.34
C ALA A 136 1.89 6.51 1.57
N ALA A 137 2.98 6.80 2.27
CA ALA A 137 2.89 7.65 3.46
C ALA A 137 2.46 9.06 3.09
N GLU A 138 2.91 9.57 1.94
CA GLU A 138 2.47 10.87 1.51
C GLU A 138 0.97 10.87 1.23
N GLN A 139 0.48 9.83 0.57
CA GLN A 139 -0.94 9.76 0.25
C GLN A 139 -1.78 9.73 1.53
N LEU A 140 -1.26 9.13 2.58
CA LEU A 140 -1.97 9.04 3.85
C LEU A 140 -1.71 10.24 4.76
N ASP A 141 -0.92 11.18 4.29
CA ASP A 141 -0.58 12.40 5.04
C ASP A 141 0.04 12.05 6.40
N MET A 142 0.98 11.14 6.42
CA MET A 142 1.62 10.72 7.65
C MET A 142 3.14 10.86 7.60
N VAL A 143 3.68 11.56 6.61
CA VAL A 143 5.12 11.71 6.54
C VAL A 143 5.65 12.52 7.72
N ALA A 144 5.03 13.64 8.00
CA ALA A 144 5.53 14.51 9.07
C ALA A 144 5.42 13.86 10.44
N SER A 145 4.38 13.10 10.68
CA SER A 145 4.21 12.47 11.97
C SER A 145 5.10 11.24 12.12
N GLY A 146 5.55 10.67 11.03
CA GLY A 146 6.41 9.50 11.07
C GLY A 146 5.66 8.20 11.27
N GLU A 147 4.57 8.22 11.97
CA GLU A 147 3.77 7.03 12.26
C GLU A 147 2.31 7.38 12.26
N ALA A 148 1.47 6.42 12.08
CA ALA A 148 0.03 6.61 12.17
C ALA A 148 -0.63 5.30 12.51
N ARG A 149 -1.78 5.37 13.17
CA ARG A 149 -2.60 4.17 13.37
C ARG A 149 -3.34 3.93 12.07
N VAL A 150 -3.27 2.73 11.59
CA VAL A 150 -3.90 2.37 10.33
C VAL A 150 -4.71 1.10 10.47
N ARG A 151 -5.62 0.92 9.53
CA ARG A 151 -6.32 -0.36 9.36
C ARG A 151 -5.88 -0.94 8.04
N LEU A 152 -5.53 -2.19 8.04
CA LEU A 152 -5.17 -2.92 6.84
C LEU A 152 -6.30 -3.85 6.45
N GLU A 153 -6.59 -3.94 5.16
CA GLU A 153 -7.59 -4.87 4.65
C GLU A 153 -7.00 -5.54 3.43
N LEU A 154 -6.88 -6.84 3.47
CA LEU A 154 -6.34 -7.59 2.34
C LEU A 154 -7.32 -7.54 1.17
N ILE A 155 -6.83 -7.25 -0.01
CA ILE A 155 -7.63 -7.26 -1.21
C ILE A 155 -7.30 -8.55 -1.91
N ASN A 156 -8.31 -9.39 -2.08
CA ASN A 156 -8.05 -10.62 -2.78
C ASN A 156 -8.78 -10.54 -4.11
N ASP A 157 -8.63 -11.52 -4.96
CA ASP A 157 -9.24 -11.41 -6.27
C ASP A 157 -10.62 -11.98 -6.27
N THR A 158 -11.45 -11.63 -5.32
CA THR A 158 -12.82 -12.00 -5.39
C THR A 158 -13.45 -11.13 -6.47
N PRO A 159 -14.43 -11.62 -7.14
CA PRO A 159 -15.08 -10.85 -8.19
C PRO A 159 -15.54 -9.48 -7.73
N ASP A 160 -16.05 -9.40 -6.55
CA ASP A 160 -16.53 -8.11 -6.08
C ASP A 160 -15.43 -7.08 -5.96
N GLN A 161 -14.31 -7.46 -5.39
CA GLN A 161 -13.24 -6.50 -5.25
C GLN A 161 -12.60 -6.17 -6.58
N MET A 162 -12.48 -7.12 -7.46
CA MET A 162 -11.89 -6.84 -8.74
C MET A 162 -12.79 -5.92 -9.56
N MET A 163 -14.08 -6.06 -9.41
CA MET A 163 -14.96 -5.20 -10.13
C MET A 163 -14.84 -3.77 -9.67
N ILE A 164 -14.60 -3.58 -8.42
CA ILE A 164 -14.47 -2.23 -7.93
C ILE A 164 -13.24 -1.58 -8.53
N MET A 165 -12.21 -2.36 -8.76
CA MET A 165 -11.01 -1.78 -9.26
C MET A 165 -10.95 -1.72 -10.76
N GLU A 166 -11.75 -2.54 -11.39
CA GLU A 166 -11.68 -2.60 -12.78
C GLU A 166 -11.75 -1.32 -13.53
N PRO A 167 -12.60 -0.48 -13.22
CA PRO A 167 -12.71 0.73 -13.96
C PRO A 167 -11.41 1.45 -14.02
N MET A 168 -10.58 1.13 -13.16
CA MET A 168 -9.41 1.86 -13.13
C MET A 168 -8.43 1.42 -14.08
N LYS A 169 -8.72 0.72 -14.98
CA LYS A 169 -7.82 0.40 -15.88
C LYS A 169 -6.49 0.54 -15.53
N PRO A 170 -5.99 -0.16 -15.17
CA PRO A 170 -4.71 -0.25 -14.81
C PRO A 170 -3.62 0.12 -15.62
N ILE A 171 -2.91 0.72 -15.15
CA ILE A 171 -1.87 1.09 -15.84
C ILE A 171 -0.93 0.23 -15.26
N PRO A 172 -0.45 -0.53 -15.86
CA PRO A 172 0.44 -1.45 -15.42
C PRO A 172 1.51 -0.84 -14.69
N MET A 173 1.40 -0.84 -13.67
CA MET A 173 2.33 -0.29 -12.94
C MET A 173 3.35 -1.10 -12.94
N THR A 174 3.28 -1.80 -13.40
CA THR A 174 4.23 -2.64 -13.55
C THR A 174 5.27 -2.59 -12.88
N PRO A 175 5.49 -2.06 -12.84
CA PRO A 175 6.55 -1.98 -12.41
C PRO A 175 6.82 -2.63 -11.46
N THR A 176 6.20 -2.79 -11.30
CA THR A 176 6.38 -3.65 -10.76
C THR A 176 7.57 -3.73 -10.28
N THR A 177 8.00 -3.69 -10.54
CA THR A 177 9.13 -3.88 -10.29
C THR A 177 9.61 -3.27 -9.22
N ALA A 178 9.91 -2.79 -9.00
CA ALA A 178 10.53 -2.18 -8.14
C ALA A 178 10.32 -2.26 -6.83
N ALA A 179 10.46 -2.07 -6.22
CA ALA A 179 10.28 -2.10 -5.03
C ALA A 179 10.99 -2.43 -4.02
N ALA A 180 11.25 -2.20 -3.52
CA ALA A 180 11.82 -2.36 -2.59
C ALA A 180 12.17 -2.62 -1.39
N ALA A 181 12.35 -2.58 -0.78
CA ALA A 181 12.88 -2.97 0.16
C ALA A 181 13.17 -2.58 1.37
N ALA A 182 13.39 -2.63 1.84
CA ALA A 182 14.01 -2.45 2.88
C ALA A 182 13.94 -1.59 3.88
N PRO A 183 13.44 -1.38 4.45
CA PRO A 183 13.27 -0.60 5.45
C PRO A 183 14.10 -0.43 6.41
N LYS A 184 14.59 -0.80 6.42
CA LYS A 184 15.52 -0.69 7.13
C LYS A 184 15.73 0.44 7.73
N THR A 185 15.35 1.08 7.37
CA THR A 185 15.62 2.25 7.84
C THR A 185 15.38 2.13 9.13
N ILE A 186 14.50 1.73 9.25
CA ILE A 186 14.14 1.65 10.37
C ILE A 186 15.08 1.03 10.96
N SER A 187 15.66 0.55 10.26
CA SER A 187 16.72 0.10 10.81
C SER A 187 16.69 -0.03 12.20
N GLN A 188 15.99 0.54 12.79
CA GLN A 188 16.02 0.38 14.11
C GLN A 188 15.74 -0.98 14.28
N ASP A 189 15.17 -1.51 13.44
CA ASP A 189 14.81 -2.84 13.60
C ASP A 189 16.06 -3.52 13.26
N GLY A 190 16.87 -2.84 12.74
CA GLY A 190 18.06 -3.39 12.42
C GLY A 190 17.95 -4.35 11.32
N PHE A 191 16.89 -4.61 10.83
CA PHE A 191 16.83 -5.61 9.89
C PHE A 191 16.79 -5.07 8.55
N LEU A 192 17.33 -5.63 7.71
CA LEU A 192 17.31 -5.17 6.48
C LEU A 192 16.66 -6.01 5.58
N GLY A 193 15.82 -5.71 4.99
CA GLY A 193 15.08 -6.45 4.14
C GLY A 193 15.85 -7.41 3.36
N GLU A 194 17.01 -7.42 3.43
CA GLU A 194 17.72 -8.26 2.68
C GLU A 194 17.31 -9.52 3.02
N PRO A 195 16.55 -9.93 2.46
CA PRO A 195 15.96 -11.13 2.71
C PRO A 195 16.82 -12.17 3.01
N THR A 196 17.52 -11.97 2.62
CA THR A 196 18.26 -12.77 2.89
C THR A 196 18.12 -13.55 3.66
N ALA A 197 17.99 -13.25 3.55
CA ALA A 197 17.91 -13.71 4.11
C ALA A 197 17.53 -14.44 4.76
N LEU A 198 17.83 -14.38 4.91
CA LEU A 198 17.55 -14.79 5.57
C LEU A 198 16.95 -15.67 5.81
N THR A 199 16.76 -15.44 5.75
CA THR A 199 16.09 -15.85 5.94
C THR A 199 15.79 -16.95 6.04
N MET A 200 15.87 -17.07 5.82
CA MET A 200 15.49 -17.86 5.65
C MET A 200 15.52 -18.91 6.25
N ALA A 201 15.37 -19.04 6.56
CA ALA A 201 15.24 -19.90 6.94
C ALA A 201 15.33 -20.98 7.35
N THR A 202 15.51 -21.22 7.48
CA THR A 202 15.65 -22.19 7.70
C THR A 202 15.60 -23.05 8.34
N PRO A 203 15.51 -23.32 8.79
CA PRO A 203 15.65 -24.30 9.42
C PRO A 203 15.45 -25.37 9.48
#